data_b162593f78ab1f0e05c8462038881e28
#
_entry.id   b162593f78ab1f0e05c8462038881e28
#
_cell.length_a   1.000
_cell.length_b   1.000
_cell.length_c   1.000
_cell.angle_alpha   90.00
_cell.angle_beta   90.00
_cell.angle_gamma   90.00
#
_symmetry.space_group_name_H-M   'P 1'
#
loop_
_entity.id
_entity.type
_entity.pdbx_description
1 polymer ?
#
loop_
_entity_poly.entity_id
_entity_poly.type
_entity_poly.pdbx_seq_one_letter_code
_entity_poly.pdbx_strand_id
1 'polypeptide(L)'
;MKAIKTLAMAALATAVFASCSNDEDLAQSNYPMDNVVRIMTSVDGMNTRASYGNSTDKLNSFGFCIKNANSETYTYDNVKVTKEGSNWIPATQMLWQNSTTAVDILAYAPYQETTEDASGKVKVFGKTDYAFSVKEDQSNAEDYSSDLIVYKQTGFKPGTELNTSKAVDVTFTHLLSQLNLTIELRDQFNQDEEKPVTSATVTDVKVDGTLIRSKVNFAADPISVQFDGMASKAITPETVAFTKADKTTDHATFKYSAIVIPQRVYAGSFCISFKVDGTDYIWTATSDVKFVSGKKYDLHLLVGKDVVQGSVITARPWGEETIIEKETD
;
A
#
# COMPACT_ATOMS: atom_id res chain seq x y z
N MET A 1 -21.16 -24.10 -81.17
CA MET A 1 -20.32 -22.93 -80.89
C MET A 1 -21.19 -21.90 -80.21
N LYS A 2 -20.69 -21.40 -79.10
CA LYS A 2 -21.08 -20.19 -78.32
C LYS A 2 -22.35 -20.27 -77.48
N ALA A 3 -22.06 -20.35 -76.22
CA ALA A 3 -22.95 -20.18 -75.10
C ALA A 3 -23.40 -18.72 -74.93
N ILE A 4 -24.62 -18.51 -74.47
CA ILE A 4 -25.06 -17.22 -73.87
C ILE A 4 -25.69 -17.56 -72.54
N LYS A 5 -25.06 -16.96 -71.48
CA LYS A 5 -25.52 -17.07 -70.14
C LYS A 5 -26.63 -16.05 -69.87
N THR A 6 -27.75 -16.50 -69.41
CA THR A 6 -28.83 -15.63 -68.92
C THR A 6 -28.62 -15.32 -67.41
N LEU A 7 -28.55 -14.04 -67.06
CA LEU A 7 -28.41 -13.52 -65.73
C LEU A 7 -29.81 -13.33 -65.12
N ALA A 8 -30.15 -14.05 -64.08
CA ALA A 8 -31.39 -13.84 -63.34
C ALA A 8 -31.14 -12.75 -62.25
N MET A 9 -31.81 -11.64 -62.39
CA MET A 9 -31.88 -10.60 -61.32
C MET A 9 -32.97 -10.96 -60.33
N ALA A 10 -32.61 -11.28 -59.15
CA ALA A 10 -33.50 -11.35 -57.97
C ALA A 10 -33.67 -9.97 -57.36
N ALA A 11 -34.84 -9.41 -57.44
CA ALA A 11 -35.22 -8.18 -56.79
C ALA A 11 -35.46 -8.47 -55.31
N LEU A 12 -34.58 -7.92 -54.41
CA LEU A 12 -34.76 -7.95 -52.97
C LEU A 12 -35.63 -6.77 -52.58
N ALA A 13 -36.85 -7.05 -52.11
CA ALA A 13 -37.70 -6.04 -51.51
C ALA A 13 -37.17 -5.64 -50.14
N THR A 14 -36.63 -4.42 -50.00
CA THR A 14 -36.28 -3.81 -48.73
C THR A 14 -37.56 -3.34 -48.04
N ALA A 15 -38.00 -4.09 -47.03
CA ALA A 15 -38.97 -3.60 -46.05
C ALA A 15 -38.28 -2.61 -45.13
N VAL A 16 -38.55 -1.33 -45.31
CA VAL A 16 -38.15 -0.29 -44.37
C VAL A 16 -39.07 -0.40 -43.15
N PHE A 17 -38.59 -1.02 -42.09
CA PHE A 17 -39.20 -0.84 -40.79
C PHE A 17 -38.70 0.51 -40.25
N ALA A 18 -39.52 1.53 -40.33
CA ALA A 18 -39.37 2.74 -39.53
C ALA A 18 -39.73 2.35 -38.09
N SER A 19 -38.70 1.89 -37.34
CA SER A 19 -38.75 1.87 -35.90
C SER A 19 -38.40 3.26 -35.41
N CYS A 20 -39.39 3.96 -34.88
CA CYS A 20 -39.14 5.09 -34.01
C CYS A 20 -38.47 4.50 -32.76
N SER A 21 -37.15 4.45 -32.74
CA SER A 21 -36.42 4.35 -31.49
C SER A 21 -36.30 5.76 -30.94
N ASN A 22 -36.93 6.03 -29.82
CA ASN A 22 -36.47 7.03 -28.91
C ASN A 22 -34.98 6.69 -28.65
N ASP A 23 -34.09 7.52 -29.18
CA ASP A 23 -32.72 7.61 -28.72
C ASP A 23 -32.72 8.21 -27.30
N GLU A 24 -33.20 7.47 -26.32
CA GLU A 24 -32.70 7.60 -24.98
C GLU A 24 -31.33 6.94 -25.00
N ASP A 25 -30.29 7.74 -24.76
CA ASP A 25 -28.92 7.33 -24.52
C ASP A 25 -28.90 6.00 -23.76
N LEU A 26 -28.75 4.90 -24.46
CA LEU A 26 -28.32 3.64 -23.87
C LEU A 26 -26.85 3.86 -23.51
N ALA A 27 -26.61 4.49 -22.37
CA ALA A 27 -25.30 4.49 -21.74
C ALA A 27 -24.80 3.04 -21.80
N GLN A 28 -23.78 2.80 -22.59
CA GLN A 28 -23.27 1.47 -22.86
C GLN A 28 -22.86 0.88 -21.52
N SER A 29 -23.65 -0.04 -20.97
CA SER A 29 -23.42 -0.64 -19.67
C SER A 29 -22.04 -1.29 -19.66
N ASN A 30 -21.19 -0.91 -18.70
CA ASN A 30 -19.88 -1.52 -18.48
C ASN A 30 -19.98 -2.95 -17.93
N TYR A 31 -21.18 -3.47 -17.76
CA TYR A 31 -21.39 -4.83 -17.26
C TYR A 31 -20.91 -5.89 -18.26
N PRO A 32 -20.10 -6.87 -17.83
CA PRO A 32 -19.58 -7.91 -18.73
C PRO A 32 -20.66 -8.93 -19.10
N MET A 33 -20.77 -9.27 -20.38
CA MET A 33 -21.76 -10.23 -20.88
C MET A 33 -21.54 -11.68 -20.37
N ASP A 34 -20.32 -11.99 -19.98
CA ASP A 34 -19.91 -13.29 -19.41
C ASP A 34 -20.01 -13.35 -17.89
N ASN A 35 -20.47 -12.26 -17.26
CA ASN A 35 -20.57 -12.09 -15.81
C ASN A 35 -19.23 -12.24 -15.06
N VAL A 36 -18.10 -12.31 -15.72
CA VAL A 36 -16.80 -12.54 -15.08
C VAL A 36 -16.33 -11.30 -14.34
N VAL A 37 -15.90 -11.49 -13.09
CA VAL A 37 -15.24 -10.44 -12.28
C VAL A 37 -13.84 -10.20 -12.79
N ARG A 38 -13.57 -8.97 -13.23
CA ARG A 38 -12.25 -8.48 -13.62
C ARG A 38 -11.79 -7.40 -12.67
N ILE A 39 -10.49 -7.31 -12.47
CA ILE A 39 -9.90 -6.40 -11.47
C ILE A 39 -8.77 -5.60 -12.11
N MET A 40 -8.76 -4.30 -11.84
CA MET A 40 -7.62 -3.41 -12.07
C MET A 40 -7.19 -2.81 -10.73
N THR A 41 -5.90 -2.50 -10.58
CA THR A 41 -5.40 -2.01 -9.31
C THR A 41 -4.55 -0.76 -9.45
N SER A 42 -4.63 0.09 -8.44
CA SER A 42 -3.73 1.21 -8.17
C SER A 42 -3.44 1.28 -6.67
N VAL A 43 -2.43 2.05 -6.29
CA VAL A 43 -2.12 2.35 -4.88
C VAL A 43 -2.08 3.86 -4.72
N ASP A 44 -2.78 4.38 -3.73
CA ASP A 44 -2.73 5.80 -3.39
C ASP A 44 -1.48 6.10 -2.55
N GLY A 45 -0.68 7.07 -2.99
CA GLY A 45 0.54 7.49 -2.30
C GLY A 45 1.78 7.56 -3.19
N MET A 46 2.91 8.02 -2.62
CA MET A 46 4.18 8.17 -3.33
C MET A 46 5.11 6.98 -3.16
N ASN A 47 5.95 6.73 -4.18
CA ASN A 47 6.95 5.67 -4.17
C ASN A 47 7.96 5.84 -3.03
N THR A 48 7.96 4.89 -2.11
CA THR A 48 9.05 4.68 -1.14
C THR A 48 9.44 3.20 -1.18
N ARG A 49 10.69 2.89 -0.90
CA ARG A 49 11.16 1.49 -0.78
C ARG A 49 10.54 0.89 0.49
N ALA A 50 10.60 -0.42 0.68
CA ALA A 50 9.97 -1.20 1.76
C ALA A 50 8.46 -0.98 1.96
N SER A 51 7.81 -0.23 1.07
CA SER A 51 6.37 -0.09 0.98
C SER A 51 5.92 -0.22 -0.47
N TYR A 52 4.64 -0.58 -0.69
CA TYR A 52 4.10 -0.65 -2.07
C TYR A 52 4.15 0.71 -2.80
N GLY A 53 4.32 1.81 -2.05
CA GLY A 53 4.36 3.14 -2.62
C GLY A 53 3.03 3.50 -3.28
N ASN A 54 3.08 4.22 -4.39
CA ASN A 54 1.90 4.57 -5.20
C ASN A 54 1.83 3.78 -6.53
N SER A 55 2.52 2.63 -6.60
CA SER A 55 2.56 1.78 -7.78
C SER A 55 2.23 0.33 -7.43
N THR A 56 1.50 -0.33 -8.31
CA THR A 56 1.27 -1.78 -8.22
C THR A 56 2.40 -2.62 -8.81
N ASP A 57 3.52 -2.00 -9.23
CA ASP A 57 4.63 -2.72 -9.87
C ASP A 57 5.23 -3.78 -8.94
N LYS A 58 5.26 -3.49 -7.65
CA LYS A 58 5.79 -4.35 -6.59
C LYS A 58 4.74 -5.28 -5.98
N LEU A 59 3.46 -5.08 -6.30
CA LEU A 59 2.38 -5.93 -5.85
C LEU A 59 2.31 -7.19 -6.73
N ASN A 60 2.62 -8.34 -6.15
CA ASN A 60 2.60 -9.62 -6.87
C ASN A 60 1.30 -10.40 -6.66
N SER A 61 0.66 -10.23 -5.51
CA SER A 61 -0.62 -10.86 -5.19
C SER A 61 -1.33 -10.13 -4.05
N PHE A 62 -2.65 -10.30 -4.00
CA PHE A 62 -3.49 -9.77 -2.93
C PHE A 62 -4.69 -10.68 -2.68
N GLY A 63 -5.33 -10.55 -1.52
CA GLY A 63 -6.59 -11.20 -1.20
C GLY A 63 -7.76 -10.36 -1.68
N PHE A 64 -8.75 -11.00 -2.29
CA PHE A 64 -9.95 -10.34 -2.80
C PHE A 64 -11.20 -11.06 -2.29
N CYS A 65 -12.15 -10.28 -1.81
CA CYS A 65 -13.41 -10.79 -1.27
C CYS A 65 -14.58 -10.05 -1.90
N ILE A 66 -15.65 -10.79 -2.22
CA ILE A 66 -16.97 -10.27 -2.58
C ILE A 66 -17.96 -10.88 -1.60
N LYS A 67 -18.70 -10.05 -0.88
CA LYS A 67 -19.81 -10.46 -0.05
C LYS A 67 -21.12 -10.08 -0.72
N ASN A 68 -21.88 -11.08 -1.12
CA ASN A 68 -23.22 -10.92 -1.63
C ASN A 68 -24.23 -11.32 -0.55
N ALA A 69 -24.94 -10.34 0.02
CA ALA A 69 -25.92 -10.59 1.08
C ALA A 69 -27.11 -11.47 0.64
N ASN A 70 -27.34 -11.57 -0.69
CA ASN A 70 -28.47 -12.29 -1.27
C ASN A 70 -28.10 -13.68 -1.79
N SER A 71 -26.82 -14.05 -1.85
CA SER A 71 -26.40 -15.31 -2.43
C SER A 71 -25.01 -15.77 -1.97
N GLU A 72 -24.94 -16.92 -1.33
CA GLU A 72 -23.67 -17.57 -1.00
C GLU A 72 -22.91 -18.06 -2.25
N THR A 73 -23.62 -18.39 -3.32
CA THR A 73 -23.00 -18.86 -4.59
C THR A 73 -22.14 -17.78 -5.25
N TYR A 74 -22.50 -16.51 -5.08
CA TYR A 74 -21.77 -15.35 -5.59
C TYR A 74 -21.03 -14.59 -4.49
N THR A 75 -20.74 -15.26 -3.38
CA THR A 75 -19.90 -14.78 -2.30
C THR A 75 -18.53 -15.47 -2.37
N TYR A 76 -17.47 -14.67 -2.37
CA TYR A 76 -16.10 -15.13 -2.47
C TYR A 76 -15.30 -14.52 -1.32
N ASP A 77 -14.59 -15.34 -0.58
CA ASP A 77 -13.77 -14.88 0.53
C ASP A 77 -12.31 -15.30 0.34
N ASN A 78 -11.41 -14.35 0.53
CA ASN A 78 -9.96 -14.53 0.46
C ASN A 78 -9.45 -15.21 -0.82
N VAL A 79 -10.03 -14.89 -1.96
CA VAL A 79 -9.51 -15.38 -3.25
C VAL A 79 -8.17 -14.72 -3.51
N LYS A 80 -7.12 -15.52 -3.66
CA LYS A 80 -5.81 -15.02 -4.07
C LYS A 80 -5.88 -14.53 -5.51
N VAL A 81 -5.48 -13.28 -5.73
CA VAL A 81 -5.34 -12.68 -7.05
C VAL A 81 -3.86 -12.46 -7.31
N THR A 82 -3.34 -12.97 -8.40
CA THR A 82 -1.90 -12.94 -8.74
C THR A 82 -1.68 -12.12 -10.01
N LYS A 83 -0.57 -11.38 -10.05
CA LYS A 83 -0.17 -10.59 -11.22
C LYS A 83 0.49 -11.49 -12.26
N GLU A 84 -0.06 -11.49 -13.49
CA GLU A 84 0.53 -12.15 -14.65
C GLU A 84 0.69 -11.14 -15.79
N GLY A 85 1.89 -10.66 -15.97
CA GLY A 85 2.16 -9.52 -16.87
C GLY A 85 1.43 -8.26 -16.41
N SER A 86 0.52 -7.74 -17.23
CA SER A 86 -0.35 -6.60 -16.88
C SER A 86 -1.70 -7.00 -16.29
N ASN A 87 -2.00 -8.29 -16.18
CA ASN A 87 -3.31 -8.78 -15.77
C ASN A 87 -3.30 -9.30 -14.34
N TRP A 88 -4.46 -9.21 -13.70
CA TRP A 88 -4.71 -9.76 -12.37
C TRP A 88 -5.58 -11.01 -12.49
N ILE A 89 -5.03 -12.17 -12.14
CA ILE A 89 -5.67 -13.48 -12.32
C ILE A 89 -6.08 -14.04 -10.95
N PRO A 90 -7.40 -14.17 -10.71
CA PRO A 90 -7.90 -14.84 -9.52
C PRO A 90 -7.62 -16.35 -9.57
N ALA A 91 -7.22 -16.95 -8.43
CA ALA A 91 -7.00 -18.39 -8.29
C ALA A 91 -8.28 -19.21 -8.55
N THR A 92 -9.45 -18.60 -8.37
CA THR A 92 -10.76 -19.17 -8.70
C THR A 92 -11.55 -18.13 -9.50
N GLN A 93 -12.17 -18.54 -10.60
CA GLN A 93 -13.03 -17.66 -11.38
C GLN A 93 -14.20 -17.18 -10.52
N MET A 94 -14.36 -15.86 -10.45
CA MET A 94 -15.46 -15.22 -9.77
C MET A 94 -16.47 -14.67 -10.78
N LEU A 95 -17.76 -14.77 -10.46
CA LEU A 95 -18.85 -14.30 -11.30
C LEU A 95 -19.74 -13.33 -10.54
N TRP A 96 -20.20 -12.29 -11.20
CA TRP A 96 -21.29 -11.46 -10.72
C TRP A 96 -22.62 -12.23 -10.81
N GLN A 97 -23.50 -12.04 -9.83
CA GLN A 97 -24.85 -12.59 -9.90
C GLN A 97 -25.66 -11.93 -11.04
N ASN A 98 -25.59 -10.63 -11.15
CA ASN A 98 -26.21 -9.80 -12.17
C ASN A 98 -25.67 -8.35 -12.09
N SER A 99 -26.16 -7.46 -12.94
CA SER A 99 -25.73 -6.06 -13.02
C SER A 99 -26.26 -5.18 -11.88
N THR A 100 -27.33 -5.55 -11.19
CA THR A 100 -28.07 -4.68 -10.25
C THR A 100 -27.91 -5.06 -8.80
N THR A 101 -27.52 -6.30 -8.47
CA THR A 101 -27.31 -6.75 -7.10
C THR A 101 -26.10 -6.05 -6.50
N ALA A 102 -26.31 -5.30 -5.43
CA ALA A 102 -25.25 -4.67 -4.66
C ALA A 102 -24.46 -5.72 -3.87
N VAL A 103 -23.14 -5.57 -3.87
CA VAL A 103 -22.21 -6.41 -3.12
C VAL A 103 -21.22 -5.54 -2.33
N ASP A 104 -20.61 -6.11 -1.30
CA ASP A 104 -19.51 -5.46 -0.63
C ASP A 104 -18.19 -6.09 -1.10
N ILE A 105 -17.19 -5.25 -1.35
CA ILE A 105 -15.86 -5.66 -1.83
C ILE A 105 -14.82 -5.31 -0.78
N LEU A 106 -13.88 -6.24 -0.54
CA LEU A 106 -12.67 -6.04 0.23
C LEU A 106 -11.48 -6.59 -0.55
N ALA A 107 -10.41 -5.81 -0.62
CA ALA A 107 -9.11 -6.30 -1.06
C ALA A 107 -8.02 -5.89 -0.07
N TYR A 108 -6.96 -6.71 0.08
CA TYR A 108 -5.86 -6.43 0.97
C TYR A 108 -4.56 -7.08 0.49
N ALA A 109 -3.45 -6.43 0.75
CA ALA A 109 -2.12 -6.98 0.52
C ALA A 109 -1.20 -6.61 1.70
N PRO A 110 -0.21 -7.47 2.02
CA PRO A 110 0.14 -8.73 1.36
C PRO A 110 -0.91 -9.82 1.56
N TYR A 111 -1.09 -10.69 0.56
CA TYR A 111 -1.95 -11.87 0.69
C TYR A 111 -1.44 -12.79 1.79
N GLN A 112 -2.33 -13.21 2.66
CA GLN A 112 -2.06 -14.27 3.64
C GLN A 112 -3.03 -15.41 3.42
N GLU A 113 -2.47 -16.61 3.33
CA GLU A 113 -3.28 -17.79 3.34
C GLU A 113 -3.86 -17.96 4.75
N THR A 114 -5.16 -17.88 4.86
CA THR A 114 -5.83 -17.99 6.14
C THR A 114 -6.18 -19.46 6.39
N THR A 115 -5.92 -19.93 7.59
CA THR A 115 -6.37 -21.26 8.02
C THR A 115 -7.88 -21.28 8.15
N GLU A 116 -8.49 -22.36 7.69
CA GLU A 116 -9.93 -22.61 7.81
C GLU A 116 -10.37 -22.53 9.28
N ASP A 117 -11.54 -21.93 9.52
CA ASP A 117 -12.21 -22.02 10.80
C ASP A 117 -12.77 -23.44 11.03
N ALA A 118 -13.32 -23.74 12.22
CA ALA A 118 -13.89 -25.05 12.54
C ALA A 118 -15.02 -25.49 11.58
N SER A 119 -15.52 -24.61 10.69
CA SER A 119 -16.52 -24.90 9.66
C SER A 119 -15.89 -25.15 8.27
N GLY A 120 -14.56 -25.12 8.16
CA GLY A 120 -13.84 -25.27 6.89
C GLY A 120 -13.93 -24.05 5.97
N LYS A 121 -14.33 -22.89 6.50
CA LYS A 121 -14.43 -21.63 5.74
C LYS A 121 -13.52 -20.58 6.33
N VAL A 122 -12.63 -20.09 5.50
CA VAL A 122 -11.85 -18.89 5.78
C VAL A 122 -12.75 -17.68 5.62
N LYS A 123 -12.86 -16.83 6.64
CA LYS A 123 -13.62 -15.58 6.58
C LYS A 123 -12.68 -14.43 6.90
N VAL A 124 -12.21 -13.76 5.86
CA VAL A 124 -11.50 -12.48 6.01
C VAL A 124 -12.49 -11.34 6.03
N PHE A 125 -13.47 -11.39 5.16
CA PHE A 125 -14.51 -10.37 5.11
C PHE A 125 -15.32 -10.37 6.41
N GLY A 126 -15.35 -9.21 7.09
CA GLY A 126 -16.04 -9.06 8.36
C GLY A 126 -15.29 -9.55 9.59
N LYS A 127 -14.04 -9.98 9.45
CA LYS A 127 -13.19 -10.34 10.60
C LYS A 127 -12.82 -9.09 11.39
N THR A 128 -12.98 -9.16 12.72
CA THR A 128 -12.72 -8.02 13.63
C THR A 128 -11.34 -8.05 14.28
N ASP A 129 -10.64 -9.19 14.18
CA ASP A 129 -9.40 -9.48 14.88
C ASP A 129 -8.34 -10.16 13.98
N TYR A 130 -8.31 -9.77 12.71
CA TYR A 130 -7.32 -10.29 11.77
C TYR A 130 -5.91 -9.93 12.25
N ALA A 131 -5.10 -10.97 12.58
CA ALA A 131 -3.75 -10.76 13.08
C ALA A 131 -2.82 -10.30 11.94
N PHE A 132 -2.12 -9.20 12.18
CA PHE A 132 -1.09 -8.68 11.30
C PHE A 132 0.11 -8.20 12.11
N SER A 133 1.31 -8.44 11.61
CA SER A 133 2.55 -7.99 12.28
C SER A 133 3.49 -7.36 11.27
N VAL A 134 4.12 -6.25 11.63
CA VAL A 134 5.29 -5.76 10.91
C VAL A 134 6.52 -6.57 11.32
N LYS A 135 7.49 -6.70 10.43
CA LYS A 135 8.74 -7.42 10.70
C LYS A 135 9.67 -6.60 11.60
N GLU A 136 10.43 -7.30 12.41
CA GLU A 136 11.55 -6.72 13.18
C GLU A 136 12.70 -6.32 12.25
N ASP A 137 12.94 -7.10 11.20
CA ASP A 137 13.92 -6.76 10.16
C ASP A 137 13.18 -6.35 8.88
N GLN A 138 13.27 -5.06 8.55
CA GLN A 138 12.72 -4.45 7.35
C GLN A 138 13.85 -3.94 6.42
N SER A 139 15.09 -4.39 6.62
CA SER A 139 16.26 -3.93 5.85
C SER A 139 16.23 -4.37 4.38
N ASN A 140 15.45 -5.40 4.04
CA ASN A 140 15.30 -5.86 2.66
C ASN A 140 14.31 -5.00 1.89
N ALA A 141 14.82 -4.20 0.96
CA ALA A 141 14.04 -3.29 0.10
C ALA A 141 13.01 -3.99 -0.81
N GLU A 142 13.12 -5.29 -1.01
CA GLU A 142 12.19 -6.09 -1.83
C GLU A 142 11.16 -6.84 -0.98
N ASP A 143 11.14 -6.63 0.34
CA ASP A 143 10.19 -7.26 1.25
C ASP A 143 9.11 -6.28 1.71
N TYR A 144 7.98 -6.34 1.05
CA TYR A 144 6.80 -5.49 1.32
C TYR A 144 5.83 -6.08 2.35
N SER A 145 6.19 -7.17 3.01
CA SER A 145 5.28 -7.91 3.90
C SER A 145 4.88 -7.14 5.17
N SER A 146 5.58 -6.06 5.50
CA SER A 146 5.23 -5.18 6.61
C SER A 146 4.23 -4.08 6.24
N ASP A 147 3.99 -3.82 4.95
CA ASP A 147 3.11 -2.74 4.49
C ASP A 147 1.72 -3.27 4.15
N LEU A 148 0.77 -3.12 5.07
CA LEU A 148 -0.60 -3.53 4.85
C LEU A 148 -1.38 -2.44 4.12
N ILE A 149 -1.77 -2.75 2.87
CA ILE A 149 -2.65 -1.92 2.06
C ILE A 149 -4.01 -2.56 1.89
N VAL A 150 -5.05 -1.74 1.86
CA VAL A 150 -6.45 -2.21 1.85
C VAL A 150 -7.31 -1.40 0.90
N TYR A 151 -8.36 -2.04 0.40
CA TYR A 151 -9.47 -1.42 -0.31
C TYR A 151 -10.78 -1.98 0.22
N LYS A 152 -11.76 -1.14 0.47
CA LYS A 152 -13.11 -1.55 0.84
C LYS A 152 -14.13 -0.65 0.18
N GLN A 153 -15.15 -1.27 -0.40
CA GLN A 153 -16.31 -0.59 -0.94
C GLN A 153 -17.56 -1.39 -0.60
N THR A 154 -18.54 -0.71 0.00
CA THR A 154 -19.84 -1.29 0.35
C THR A 154 -20.90 -0.89 -0.66
N GLY A 155 -21.82 -1.79 -0.96
CA GLY A 155 -22.94 -1.54 -1.85
C GLY A 155 -22.58 -1.38 -3.33
N PHE A 156 -21.42 -1.90 -3.77
CA PHE A 156 -20.96 -1.85 -5.15
C PHE A 156 -21.95 -2.52 -6.11
N LYS A 157 -22.36 -1.81 -7.16
CA LYS A 157 -23.29 -2.32 -8.21
C LYS A 157 -22.55 -2.50 -9.52
N PRO A 158 -22.37 -3.74 -10.00
CA PRO A 158 -21.57 -4.01 -11.21
C PRO A 158 -22.05 -3.29 -12.47
N GLY A 159 -23.36 -3.06 -12.60
CA GLY A 159 -23.92 -2.41 -13.79
C GLY A 159 -23.58 -0.92 -13.95
N THR A 160 -23.20 -0.24 -12.86
CA THR A 160 -22.97 1.21 -12.84
C THR A 160 -21.58 1.62 -12.37
N GLU A 161 -20.86 0.73 -11.67
CA GLU A 161 -19.61 1.10 -10.98
C GLU A 161 -18.36 0.40 -11.55
N LEU A 162 -18.53 -0.53 -12.47
CA LEU A 162 -17.40 -1.06 -13.25
C LEU A 162 -16.85 0.02 -14.20
N ASN A 163 -15.55 0.03 -14.36
CA ASN A 163 -14.87 0.93 -15.29
C ASN A 163 -15.13 0.56 -16.77
N THR A 164 -14.62 1.36 -17.70
CA THR A 164 -14.77 1.14 -19.15
C THR A 164 -14.14 -0.16 -19.64
N SER A 165 -13.20 -0.73 -18.89
CA SER A 165 -12.61 -2.06 -19.13
C SER A 165 -13.45 -3.20 -18.51
N LYS A 166 -14.63 -2.90 -17.97
CA LYS A 166 -15.54 -3.83 -17.29
C LYS A 166 -14.90 -4.49 -16.06
N ALA A 167 -14.03 -3.78 -15.38
CA ALA A 167 -13.29 -4.22 -14.20
C ALA A 167 -13.64 -3.39 -12.97
N VAL A 168 -13.44 -3.97 -11.78
CA VAL A 168 -13.41 -3.25 -10.51
C VAL A 168 -12.11 -2.46 -10.43
N ASP A 169 -12.18 -1.16 -10.16
CA ASP A 169 -11.01 -0.34 -9.86
C ASP A 169 -10.68 -0.43 -8.38
N VAL A 170 -9.69 -1.23 -8.04
CA VAL A 170 -9.21 -1.40 -6.68
C VAL A 170 -8.08 -0.40 -6.43
N THR A 171 -8.41 0.71 -5.76
CA THR A 171 -7.41 1.69 -5.31
C THR A 171 -7.04 1.40 -3.86
N PHE A 172 -5.88 0.78 -3.66
CA PHE A 172 -5.39 0.47 -2.32
C PHE A 172 -4.96 1.72 -1.56
N THR A 173 -5.22 1.74 -0.27
CA THR A 173 -4.72 2.74 0.68
C THR A 173 -3.88 2.08 1.76
N HIS A 174 -2.84 2.76 2.24
CA HIS A 174 -2.01 2.25 3.32
C HIS A 174 -2.75 2.30 4.65
N LEU A 175 -2.76 1.19 5.37
CA LEU A 175 -3.42 1.07 6.66
C LEU A 175 -2.48 1.31 7.84
N LEU A 176 -1.18 1.15 7.65
CA LEU A 176 -0.16 1.38 8.69
C LEU A 176 0.43 2.78 8.60
N SER A 177 1.47 3.05 9.36
CA SER A 177 2.21 4.30 9.34
C SER A 177 3.63 4.06 8.81
N GLN A 178 4.22 5.05 8.15
CA GLN A 178 5.62 5.01 7.73
C GLN A 178 6.42 6.04 8.50
N LEU A 179 7.56 5.62 9.04
CA LEU A 179 8.58 6.50 9.61
C LEU A 179 9.70 6.68 8.59
N ASN A 180 9.98 7.91 8.21
CA ASN A 180 11.17 8.30 7.46
C ASN A 180 12.15 8.92 8.45
N LEU A 181 13.34 8.37 8.51
CA LEU A 181 14.41 8.84 9.38
C LEU A 181 15.55 9.38 8.51
N THR A 182 15.98 10.60 8.81
CA THR A 182 17.22 11.17 8.28
C THR A 182 18.21 11.35 9.42
N ILE A 183 19.39 10.75 9.28
CA ILE A 183 20.53 10.96 10.18
C ILE A 183 21.53 11.80 9.40
N GLU A 184 21.81 13.00 9.91
CA GLU A 184 22.75 13.95 9.34
C GLU A 184 23.94 14.11 10.27
N LEU A 185 25.15 13.79 9.77
CA LEU A 185 26.40 13.91 10.52
C LEU A 185 27.00 15.30 10.32
N ARG A 186 27.22 16.02 11.41
CA ARG A 186 27.89 17.32 11.39
C ARG A 186 29.34 17.19 10.93
N ASP A 187 29.95 18.30 10.52
CA ASP A 187 31.33 18.46 10.07
C ASP A 187 32.38 17.86 11.01
N GLN A 188 32.08 17.78 12.31
CA GLN A 188 32.92 17.11 13.32
C GLN A 188 33.26 15.64 12.98
N PHE A 189 32.50 14.98 12.11
CA PHE A 189 32.75 13.62 11.64
C PHE A 189 33.64 13.59 10.40
N ASN A 190 33.92 14.72 9.77
CA ASN A 190 34.93 14.81 8.73
C ASN A 190 36.30 14.51 9.36
N GLN A 191 37.11 13.66 8.73
CA GLN A 191 38.38 13.17 9.32
C GLN A 191 39.42 14.27 9.43
N ASP A 192 39.43 15.19 8.46
CA ASP A 192 40.19 16.44 8.44
C ASP A 192 39.50 17.43 7.51
N GLU A 193 40.02 18.67 7.41
CA GLU A 193 39.46 19.72 6.56
C GLU A 193 39.40 19.35 5.07
N GLU A 194 40.16 18.33 4.63
CA GLU A 194 40.23 17.88 3.24
C GLU A 194 39.45 16.59 2.99
N LYS A 195 38.95 15.92 4.06
CA LYS A 195 38.30 14.60 3.96
C LYS A 195 36.88 14.59 4.56
N PRO A 196 35.90 15.06 3.81
CA PRO A 196 34.50 14.93 4.21
C PRO A 196 34.06 13.48 4.30
N VAL A 197 32.97 13.20 5.02
CA VAL A 197 32.38 11.85 5.10
C VAL A 197 31.89 11.43 3.71
N THR A 198 32.58 10.50 3.06
CA THR A 198 32.30 10.04 1.69
C THR A 198 31.82 8.62 1.60
N SER A 199 31.78 7.89 2.73
CA SER A 199 31.31 6.50 2.83
C SER A 199 30.27 6.35 3.92
N ALA A 200 29.49 5.30 3.84
CA ALA A 200 28.46 5.00 4.84
C ALA A 200 29.15 4.54 6.15
N THR A 201 29.04 5.35 7.18
CA THR A 201 29.61 5.12 8.52
C THR A 201 28.55 4.88 9.58
N VAL A 202 27.27 5.15 9.26
CA VAL A 202 26.14 4.89 10.17
C VAL A 202 25.71 3.43 10.01
N THR A 203 25.74 2.68 11.11
CA THR A 203 25.39 1.24 11.14
C THR A 203 24.45 0.96 12.33
N ASP A 204 23.91 -0.27 12.36
CA ASP A 204 23.09 -0.81 13.46
C ASP A 204 21.90 0.08 13.82
N VAL A 205 21.29 0.72 12.84
CA VAL A 205 20.13 1.60 13.07
C VAL A 205 18.94 0.77 13.51
N LYS A 206 18.32 1.20 14.63
CA LYS A 206 17.11 0.60 15.19
C LYS A 206 16.09 1.65 15.54
N VAL A 207 14.83 1.34 15.23
CA VAL A 207 13.65 2.07 15.71
C VAL A 207 13.06 1.27 16.85
N ASP A 208 13.04 1.82 18.05
CA ASP A 208 12.63 1.13 19.26
C ASP A 208 11.45 1.82 19.98
N GLY A 209 10.80 1.06 20.87
CA GLY A 209 9.64 1.53 21.62
C GLY A 209 8.30 1.30 20.95
N THR A 210 8.26 0.74 19.73
CA THR A 210 7.00 0.41 19.02
C THR A 210 6.61 -1.04 19.19
N LEU A 211 5.30 -1.31 19.23
CA LEU A 211 4.73 -2.65 19.14
C LEU A 211 4.67 -3.07 17.67
N ILE A 212 4.95 -4.35 17.40
CA ILE A 212 5.02 -4.88 16.03
C ILE A 212 3.82 -5.78 15.67
N ARG A 213 2.92 -6.05 16.63
CA ARG A 213 1.74 -6.90 16.42
C ARG A 213 0.48 -6.06 16.46
N SER A 214 -0.47 -6.40 15.59
CA SER A 214 -1.77 -5.72 15.52
C SER A 214 -2.93 -6.67 15.23
N LYS A 215 -4.13 -6.17 15.49
CA LYS A 215 -5.41 -6.71 15.04
C LYS A 215 -6.07 -5.73 14.09
N VAL A 216 -6.45 -6.21 12.93
CA VAL A 216 -7.15 -5.45 11.90
C VAL A 216 -8.62 -5.79 11.96
N ASN A 217 -9.46 -4.78 12.00
CA ASN A 217 -10.91 -4.92 11.95
C ASN A 217 -11.41 -4.63 10.53
N PHE A 218 -11.52 -5.67 9.71
CA PHE A 218 -12.07 -5.57 8.36
C PHE A 218 -13.60 -5.36 8.33
N ALA A 219 -14.30 -5.62 9.45
CA ALA A 219 -15.72 -5.32 9.56
C ALA A 219 -15.99 -3.81 9.67
N ALA A 220 -15.06 -3.04 10.24
CA ALA A 220 -15.22 -1.61 10.42
C ALA A 220 -15.23 -0.86 9.07
N ASP A 221 -15.89 0.30 9.04
CA ASP A 221 -15.86 1.23 7.94
C ASP A 221 -15.65 2.66 8.51
N PRO A 222 -14.47 3.26 8.29
CA PRO A 222 -13.29 2.72 7.62
C PRO A 222 -12.64 1.54 8.38
N ILE A 223 -11.89 0.68 7.66
CA ILE A 223 -11.08 -0.39 8.26
C ILE A 223 -10.17 0.22 9.32
N SER A 224 -10.07 -0.44 10.47
CA SER A 224 -9.27 0.05 11.59
C SER A 224 -8.21 -0.97 12.00
N VAL A 225 -7.12 -0.46 12.56
CA VAL A 225 -6.04 -1.26 13.12
C VAL A 225 -5.76 -0.84 14.56
N GLN A 226 -5.54 -1.83 15.41
CA GLN A 226 -5.17 -1.65 16.81
C GLN A 226 -3.95 -2.50 17.10
N PHE A 227 -3.03 -2.01 17.94
CA PHE A 227 -1.91 -2.83 18.39
C PHE A 227 -2.39 -4.01 19.24
N ASP A 228 -1.65 -5.12 19.21
CA ASP A 228 -1.91 -6.34 19.98
C ASP A 228 -0.67 -6.74 20.77
N GLY A 229 -0.82 -6.83 22.08
CA GLY A 229 0.26 -7.18 23.01
C GLY A 229 0.87 -5.97 23.71
N MET A 230 1.93 -6.23 24.49
CA MET A 230 2.57 -5.23 25.39
C MET A 230 4.09 -5.17 25.22
N ALA A 231 4.70 -6.08 24.45
CA ALA A 231 6.14 -6.11 24.27
C ALA A 231 6.53 -5.37 22.99
N SER A 232 7.28 -4.29 23.14
CA SER A 232 7.96 -3.63 22.03
C SER A 232 9.08 -4.50 21.48
N LYS A 233 9.40 -4.29 20.21
CA LYS A 233 10.52 -4.90 19.52
C LYS A 233 11.21 -3.85 18.68
N ALA A 234 12.54 -3.89 18.67
CA ALA A 234 13.31 -3.02 17.82
C ALA A 234 13.15 -3.39 16.35
N ILE A 235 12.88 -2.40 15.52
CA ILE A 235 12.79 -2.55 14.06
C ILE A 235 14.10 -2.11 13.43
N THR A 236 14.71 -2.97 12.61
CA THR A 236 15.80 -2.60 11.70
C THR A 236 15.17 -1.97 10.47
N PRO A 237 15.33 -0.66 10.21
CA PRO A 237 14.72 -0.01 9.06
C PRO A 237 15.46 -0.35 7.76
N GLU A 238 14.79 -0.13 6.63
CA GLU A 238 15.41 -0.14 5.32
C GLU A 238 16.35 1.06 5.15
N THR A 239 17.50 0.86 4.52
CA THR A 239 18.37 1.93 4.05
C THR A 239 17.85 2.47 2.72
N VAL A 240 17.40 3.73 2.71
CA VAL A 240 16.82 4.37 1.52
C VAL A 240 17.88 5.05 0.67
N ALA A 241 18.76 5.84 1.29
CA ALA A 241 19.78 6.60 0.59
C ALA A 241 20.94 6.99 1.51
N PHE A 242 22.07 7.21 0.90
CA PHE A 242 23.21 7.90 1.47
C PHE A 242 23.60 9.05 0.54
N THR A 243 23.82 10.22 1.10
CA THR A 243 24.40 11.37 0.39
C THR A 243 25.68 11.76 1.10
N LYS A 244 26.79 11.69 0.38
CA LYS A 244 28.10 12.09 0.91
C LYS A 244 28.16 13.61 1.11
N ALA A 245 29.04 14.05 1.99
CA ALA A 245 29.47 15.44 2.04
C ALA A 245 30.46 15.70 0.87
N ASP A 246 30.24 16.76 0.11
CA ASP A 246 31.13 17.12 -1.02
C ASP A 246 32.26 18.08 -0.57
N LYS A 247 32.05 18.76 0.55
CA LYS A 247 33.01 19.70 1.17
C LYS A 247 33.08 19.45 2.66
N THR A 248 34.12 19.97 3.30
CA THR A 248 34.31 19.85 4.76
C THR A 248 33.24 20.58 5.58
N THR A 249 32.53 21.53 4.96
CA THR A 249 31.40 22.26 5.56
C THR A 249 30.05 21.59 5.29
N ASP A 250 30.00 20.57 4.42
CA ASP A 250 28.78 19.85 4.12
C ASP A 250 28.57 18.72 5.12
N HIS A 251 27.33 18.29 5.25
CA HIS A 251 26.92 17.20 6.12
C HIS A 251 26.56 15.95 5.31
N ALA A 252 27.10 14.80 5.71
CA ALA A 252 26.67 13.54 5.15
C ALA A 252 25.29 13.15 5.69
N THR A 253 24.40 12.69 4.83
CA THR A 253 23.04 12.29 5.23
C THR A 253 22.75 10.83 4.91
N PHE A 254 22.10 10.14 5.84
CA PHE A 254 21.69 8.75 5.77
C PHE A 254 20.18 8.69 5.96
N LYS A 255 19.48 8.13 4.99
CA LYS A 255 18.02 8.05 5.01
C LYS A 255 17.55 6.61 5.19
N TYR A 256 16.61 6.43 6.09
CA TYR A 256 16.01 5.14 6.43
C TYR A 256 14.49 5.24 6.38
N SER A 257 13.84 4.09 6.21
CA SER A 257 12.39 3.97 6.25
C SER A 257 11.97 2.74 7.05
N ALA A 258 10.90 2.87 7.83
CA ALA A 258 10.29 1.75 8.54
C ALA A 258 8.76 1.85 8.51
N ILE A 259 8.10 0.71 8.40
CA ILE A 259 6.65 0.61 8.60
C ILE A 259 6.41 0.31 10.07
N VAL A 260 5.53 1.10 10.68
CA VAL A 260 5.16 0.98 12.10
C VAL A 260 3.65 0.87 12.25
N ILE A 261 3.20 0.13 13.25
CA ILE A 261 1.78 -0.01 13.56
C ILE A 261 1.28 1.32 14.15
N PRO A 262 0.08 1.81 13.74
CA PRO A 262 -0.56 2.96 14.35
C PRO A 262 -0.75 2.77 15.86
N GLN A 263 -0.10 3.62 16.66
CA GLN A 263 -0.07 3.55 18.10
C GLN A 263 0.40 4.86 18.71
N ARG A 264 0.14 5.05 20.02
CA ARG A 264 0.77 6.10 20.81
C ARG A 264 1.96 5.51 21.58
N VAL A 265 3.11 6.11 21.43
CA VAL A 265 4.32 5.81 22.21
C VAL A 265 4.57 6.98 23.13
N TYR A 266 4.67 6.72 24.41
CA TYR A 266 4.84 7.77 25.42
C TYR A 266 6.24 8.39 25.39
N ALA A 267 6.34 9.63 25.86
CA ALA A 267 7.60 10.32 26.04
C ALA A 267 8.63 9.44 26.78
N GLY A 268 9.87 9.43 26.30
CA GLY A 268 10.94 8.62 26.85
C GLY A 268 10.95 7.15 26.42
N SER A 269 9.93 6.68 25.68
CA SER A 269 9.83 5.27 25.23
C SER A 269 10.16 5.07 23.75
N PHE A 270 9.97 6.09 22.91
CA PHE A 270 10.34 6.03 21.50
C PHE A 270 11.77 6.49 21.32
N CYS A 271 12.63 5.63 20.78
CA CYS A 271 14.03 5.97 20.57
C CYS A 271 14.58 5.42 19.25
N ILE A 272 15.62 6.08 18.75
CA ILE A 272 16.42 5.66 17.62
C ILE A 272 17.84 5.42 18.15
N SER A 273 18.33 4.19 18.00
CA SER A 273 19.71 3.85 18.31
C SER A 273 20.49 3.52 17.03
N PHE A 274 21.75 3.86 16.99
CA PHE A 274 22.64 3.63 15.84
C PHE A 274 24.10 3.77 16.25
N LYS A 275 25.01 3.37 15.36
CA LYS A 275 26.45 3.59 15.54
C LYS A 275 26.98 4.52 14.47
N VAL A 276 27.95 5.35 14.83
CA VAL A 276 28.77 6.11 13.91
C VAL A 276 30.24 5.75 14.20
N ASP A 277 30.91 5.19 13.19
CA ASP A 277 32.30 4.69 13.32
C ASP A 277 32.50 3.76 14.54
N GLY A 278 31.50 2.93 14.85
CA GLY A 278 31.53 1.97 15.96
C GLY A 278 31.13 2.57 17.32
N THR A 279 30.94 3.88 17.43
CA THR A 279 30.46 4.53 18.66
C THR A 279 28.93 4.53 18.71
N ASP A 280 28.38 4.14 19.85
CA ASP A 280 26.93 4.07 20.05
C ASP A 280 26.31 5.46 20.27
N TYR A 281 25.19 5.70 19.61
CA TYR A 281 24.36 6.89 19.75
C TYR A 281 22.90 6.49 19.97
N ILE A 282 22.21 7.28 20.77
CA ILE A 282 20.78 7.12 21.00
C ILE A 282 20.11 8.50 21.03
N TRP A 283 18.99 8.59 20.33
CA TRP A 283 18.05 9.70 20.48
C TRP A 283 16.75 9.17 21.06
N THR A 284 16.15 9.93 21.98
CA THR A 284 14.89 9.57 22.64
C THR A 284 13.90 10.72 22.53
N ALA A 285 12.66 10.40 22.13
CA ALA A 285 11.60 11.39 22.05
C ALA A 285 11.24 11.94 23.43
N THR A 286 11.26 13.25 23.58
CA THR A 286 10.93 13.97 24.83
C THR A 286 9.42 14.24 25.00
N SER A 287 8.64 13.98 23.96
CA SER A 287 7.18 14.08 23.93
C SER A 287 6.57 12.80 23.38
N ASP A 288 5.27 12.63 23.60
CA ASP A 288 4.54 11.51 23.04
C ASP A 288 4.55 11.54 21.51
N VAL A 289 4.74 10.38 20.90
CA VAL A 289 4.64 10.17 19.46
C VAL A 289 3.36 9.40 19.16
N LYS A 290 2.52 9.95 18.28
CA LYS A 290 1.27 9.30 17.85
C LYS A 290 1.35 8.94 16.38
N PHE A 291 1.54 7.65 16.10
CA PHE A 291 1.43 7.09 14.76
C PHE A 291 -0.05 6.85 14.40
N VAL A 292 -0.49 7.38 13.26
CA VAL A 292 -1.86 7.31 12.77
C VAL A 292 -1.89 6.58 11.42
N SER A 293 -2.88 5.72 11.23
CA SER A 293 -3.10 4.97 9.99
C SER A 293 -3.05 5.88 8.75
N GLY A 294 -2.34 5.42 7.71
CA GLY A 294 -2.23 6.12 6.43
C GLY A 294 -1.41 7.42 6.48
N LYS A 295 -0.52 7.56 7.47
CA LYS A 295 0.34 8.74 7.60
C LYS A 295 1.82 8.39 7.53
N LYS A 296 2.61 9.32 6.97
CA LYS A 296 4.07 9.33 7.03
C LYS A 296 4.55 10.28 8.11
N TYR A 297 5.65 9.91 8.74
CA TYR A 297 6.28 10.66 9.82
C TYR A 297 7.73 10.90 9.45
N ASP A 298 8.16 12.15 9.45
CA ASP A 298 9.52 12.53 9.15
C ASP A 298 10.23 12.90 10.46
N LEU A 299 11.37 12.26 10.74
CA LEU A 299 12.27 12.54 11.84
C LEU A 299 13.66 12.83 11.29
N HIS A 300 14.21 13.98 11.63
CA HIS A 300 15.56 14.38 11.27
C HIS A 300 16.43 14.45 12.55
N LEU A 301 17.52 13.69 12.58
CA LEU A 301 18.51 13.68 13.62
C LEU A 301 19.78 14.37 13.13
N LEU A 302 20.17 15.45 13.80
CA LEU A 302 21.43 16.13 13.57
C LEU A 302 22.44 15.66 14.62
N VAL A 303 23.49 14.98 14.17
CA VAL A 303 24.43 14.22 15.02
C VAL A 303 25.79 14.92 15.07
N GLY A 304 26.17 15.38 16.25
CA GLY A 304 27.54 15.77 16.59
C GLY A 304 28.24 14.67 17.41
N LYS A 305 29.57 14.76 17.63
CA LYS A 305 30.32 13.74 18.38
C LYS A 305 29.80 13.55 19.81
N ASP A 306 29.31 14.62 20.43
CA ASP A 306 28.90 14.63 21.83
C ASP A 306 27.39 14.80 22.01
N VAL A 307 26.60 14.97 20.93
CA VAL A 307 25.18 15.28 21.02
C VAL A 307 24.40 14.80 19.81
N VAL A 308 23.18 14.30 20.06
CA VAL A 308 22.17 14.04 19.02
C VAL A 308 20.99 14.96 19.25
N GLN A 309 20.68 15.78 18.26
CA GLN A 309 19.52 16.67 18.26
C GLN A 309 18.48 16.12 17.28
N GLY A 310 17.24 15.96 17.69
CA GLY A 310 16.14 15.54 16.84
C GLY A 310 15.19 16.70 16.54
N SER A 311 14.67 16.72 15.32
CA SER A 311 13.55 17.59 14.96
C SER A 311 12.26 17.16 15.65
N VAL A 312 11.25 18.01 15.60
CA VAL A 312 9.87 17.59 15.88
C VAL A 312 9.45 16.58 14.82
N ILE A 313 8.80 15.49 15.25
CA ILE A 313 8.25 14.49 14.34
C ILE A 313 7.00 15.09 13.69
N THR A 314 7.02 15.29 12.37
CA THR A 314 5.91 15.84 11.61
C THR A 314 5.14 14.75 10.87
N ALA A 315 3.81 14.83 10.92
CA ALA A 315 2.92 13.89 10.24
C ALA A 315 2.39 14.51 8.94
N ARG A 316 2.37 13.73 7.85
CA ARG A 316 1.77 14.13 6.57
C ARG A 316 1.00 12.97 5.93
N PRO A 317 0.08 13.26 4.99
CA PRO A 317 -0.57 12.22 4.19
C PRO A 317 0.45 11.34 3.46
N TRP A 318 0.11 10.08 3.20
CA TRP A 318 1.03 9.13 2.57
C TRP A 318 1.45 9.57 1.16
N GLY A 319 0.59 10.27 0.44
CA GLY A 319 0.82 10.74 -0.94
C GLY A 319 1.61 12.04 -1.12
N GLU A 320 2.02 12.74 -0.04
CA GLU A 320 2.71 14.04 -0.14
C GLU A 320 4.22 13.91 -0.17
N GLU A 321 4.90 14.73 -1.02
CA GLU A 321 6.36 14.84 -1.04
C GLU A 321 6.90 15.56 0.21
N THR A 322 8.11 15.18 0.62
CA THR A 322 8.82 15.91 1.67
C THR A 322 9.34 17.22 1.08
N ILE A 323 8.70 18.33 1.40
CA ILE A 323 9.29 19.65 1.17
C ILE A 323 10.31 19.84 2.29
N ILE A 324 11.59 19.69 1.97
CA ILE A 324 12.67 20.09 2.87
C ILE A 324 12.76 21.61 2.73
N GLU A 325 12.09 22.37 3.59
CA GLU A 325 12.40 23.76 3.75
C GLU A 325 13.85 23.84 4.29
N LYS A 326 14.78 24.27 3.43
CA LYS A 326 16.06 24.78 3.90
C LYS A 326 15.74 26.05 4.67
N GLU A 327 15.87 26.01 6.00
CA GLU A 327 16.03 27.25 6.73
C GLU A 327 17.28 27.94 6.15
N THR A 328 17.03 29.02 5.44
CA THR A 328 18.09 29.97 5.07
C THR A 328 18.37 30.81 6.30
N ASP A 329 19.58 30.66 6.87
CA ASP A 329 20.14 31.60 7.84
C ASP A 329 20.17 33.05 7.30
#